data_228d94733a21285826be120a792b5e9a
#
_entry.id   228d94733a21285826be120a792b5e9a
#
_cell.length_a   1.000
_cell.length_b   1.000
_cell.length_c   1.000
_cell.angle_alpha   90.00
_cell.angle_beta   90.00
_cell.angle_gamma   90.00
#
_symmetry.space_group_name_H-M   'P 1'
#
loop_
_entity.id
_entity.type
_entity.pdbx_description
1 polymer ?
#
loop_
_entity_poly.entity_id
_entity_poly.type
_entity_poly.pdbx_seq_one_letter_code
_entity_poly.pdbx_strand_id
1 'polypeptide(L)'
;MDDNFVKDIAKQGVVNLLSPKTPSIVDMLLGRGTEKVVDSETLAKEIQERVSNSLNQKFMYSAVTEESEKFLRTRILQSVEMAVLFIDLVGSTSMILNLPKEKLATVFTTFAQEMAYIIKRHDGFVLKFMGDAVIGYFVSKKSSVSVASRAVSCAESMLKIIKVGLNPILKSNGLPELKVRIGIDYGENVIVRYGDDYDEAHVDVLGPSVSVAAKILNLAYPDQIMIGN
;
A
#
# COMPACT_ATOMS: atom_id res chain seq x y z
N MET A 1 18.03 28.45 8.94
CA MET A 1 17.17 27.93 7.86
C MET A 1 15.77 27.85 8.42
N ASP A 2 14.88 28.59 7.80
CA ASP A 2 13.57 28.94 8.37
C ASP A 2 12.63 27.74 8.41
N ASP A 3 12.11 27.40 9.61
CA ASP A 3 11.19 26.26 9.84
C ASP A 3 9.89 26.34 9.02
N ASN A 4 9.54 27.53 8.54
CA ASN A 4 8.39 27.76 7.68
C ASN A 4 8.63 27.30 6.23
N PHE A 5 9.85 27.38 5.71
CA PHE A 5 10.20 26.94 4.36
C PHE A 5 10.09 25.40 4.21
N VAL A 6 10.49 24.67 5.27
CA VAL A 6 10.39 23.20 5.30
C VAL A 6 8.92 22.74 5.41
N LYS A 7 8.07 23.48 6.12
CA LYS A 7 6.63 23.21 6.25
C LYS A 7 5.86 23.50 4.95
N ASP A 8 6.25 24.49 4.18
CA ASP A 8 5.61 24.81 2.91
C ASP A 8 5.96 23.81 1.80
N ILE A 9 7.20 23.32 1.76
CA ILE A 9 7.60 22.24 0.83
C ILE A 9 6.89 20.94 1.18
N ALA A 10 6.74 20.60 2.46
CA ALA A 10 5.99 19.43 2.89
C ALA A 10 4.51 19.50 2.51
N LYS A 11 3.89 20.68 2.63
CA LYS A 11 2.49 20.90 2.20
C LYS A 11 2.32 20.80 0.69
N GLN A 12 3.22 21.37 -0.11
CA GLN A 12 3.15 21.30 -1.57
C GLN A 12 3.38 19.88 -2.09
N GLY A 13 4.27 19.10 -1.50
CA GLY A 13 4.50 17.70 -1.88
C GLY A 13 3.29 16.80 -1.63
N VAL A 14 2.60 16.98 -0.50
CA VAL A 14 1.39 16.19 -0.16
C VAL A 14 0.19 16.60 -1.01
N VAL A 15 0.04 17.88 -1.34
CA VAL A 15 -1.07 18.39 -2.17
C VAL A 15 -0.94 17.90 -3.62
N ASN A 16 0.27 17.79 -4.17
CA ASN A 16 0.48 17.31 -5.54
C ASN A 16 0.25 15.79 -5.69
N LEU A 17 0.42 15.00 -4.62
CA LEU A 17 0.09 13.56 -4.62
C LEU A 17 -1.43 13.29 -4.55
N LEU A 18 -2.24 14.27 -4.16
CA LEU A 18 -3.69 14.15 -3.97
C LEU A 18 -4.50 15.02 -4.95
N SER A 19 -3.87 15.66 -5.92
CA SER A 19 -4.56 16.51 -6.89
C SER A 19 -5.44 15.70 -7.85
N PRO A 20 -6.75 16.00 -7.99
CA PRO A 20 -7.69 15.20 -8.77
C PRO A 20 -7.57 15.35 -10.30
N LYS A 21 -6.55 16.04 -10.81
CA LYS A 21 -6.46 16.41 -12.25
C LYS A 21 -5.51 15.54 -13.08
N THR A 22 -4.74 14.65 -12.47
CA THR A 22 -3.86 13.73 -13.22
C THR A 22 -4.32 12.30 -12.98
N PRO A 23 -4.67 11.52 -14.01
CA PRO A 23 -4.98 10.11 -13.85
C PRO A 23 -3.78 9.41 -13.19
N SER A 24 -4.05 8.55 -12.21
CA SER A 24 -2.97 7.82 -11.57
C SER A 24 -2.45 6.75 -12.53
N ILE A 25 -1.21 6.33 -12.30
CA ILE A 25 -0.62 5.18 -13.00
C ILE A 25 -1.51 3.95 -12.88
N VAL A 26 -2.16 3.76 -11.72
CA VAL A 26 -3.13 2.68 -11.50
C VAL A 26 -4.35 2.84 -12.41
N ASP A 27 -4.91 4.04 -12.55
CA ASP A 27 -6.05 4.28 -13.43
C ASP A 27 -5.66 4.06 -14.90
N MET A 28 -4.45 4.48 -15.29
CA MET A 28 -3.89 4.26 -16.63
C MET A 28 -3.65 2.77 -16.91
N LEU A 29 -3.07 2.04 -15.96
CA LEU A 29 -2.80 0.61 -16.08
C LEU A 29 -4.08 -0.24 -16.11
N LEU A 30 -5.15 0.21 -15.45
CA LEU A 30 -6.43 -0.48 -15.39
C LEU A 30 -7.43 -0.02 -16.47
N GLY A 31 -7.04 0.92 -17.35
CA GLY A 31 -7.94 1.47 -18.37
C GLY A 31 -9.11 2.28 -17.80
N ARG A 32 -9.00 2.79 -16.58
CA ARG A 32 -10.04 3.57 -15.89
C ARG A 32 -9.91 5.08 -16.06
N GLY A 33 -8.96 5.53 -16.85
CA GLY A 33 -8.79 6.94 -17.24
C GLY A 33 -9.36 7.15 -18.63
N THR A 34 -10.00 8.30 -18.85
CA THR A 34 -10.53 8.72 -20.15
C THR A 34 -9.56 8.40 -21.28
N GLU A 35 -10.00 7.61 -22.24
CA GLU A 35 -9.48 7.27 -23.55
C GLU A 35 -8.22 8.02 -24.07
N LYS A 36 -7.08 7.83 -23.40
CA LYS A 36 -5.78 7.98 -24.04
C LYS A 36 -5.06 6.66 -23.82
N VAL A 37 -4.88 5.92 -24.91
CA VAL A 37 -3.90 4.84 -24.98
C VAL A 37 -2.54 5.46 -24.63
N VAL A 38 -2.16 5.36 -23.36
CA VAL A 38 -0.83 5.79 -22.93
C VAL A 38 0.12 4.71 -23.38
N ASP A 39 1.04 5.09 -24.23
CA ASP A 39 2.10 4.22 -24.69
C ASP A 39 2.86 3.62 -23.49
N SER A 40 3.22 2.36 -23.60
CA SER A 40 3.93 1.62 -22.55
C SER A 40 5.26 2.27 -22.12
N GLU A 41 5.89 3.02 -23.02
CA GLU A 41 7.12 3.78 -22.72
C GLU A 41 6.84 5.02 -21.87
N THR A 42 5.76 5.75 -22.15
CA THR A 42 5.33 6.90 -21.37
C THR A 42 4.97 6.49 -19.96
N LEU A 43 4.25 5.37 -19.81
CA LEU A 43 3.89 4.80 -18.52
C LEU A 43 5.14 4.38 -17.72
N ALA A 44 6.10 3.73 -18.36
CA ALA A 44 7.35 3.34 -17.71
C ALA A 44 8.13 4.56 -17.22
N LYS A 45 8.18 5.65 -18.01
CA LYS A 45 8.84 6.91 -17.60
C LYS A 45 8.16 7.57 -16.40
N GLU A 46 6.83 7.66 -16.38
CA GLU A 46 6.09 8.23 -15.25
C GLU A 46 6.29 7.43 -13.95
N ILE A 47 6.33 6.10 -14.05
CA ILE A 47 6.68 5.23 -12.92
C ILE A 47 8.12 5.50 -12.47
N GLN A 48 9.06 5.61 -13.42
CA GLN A 48 10.46 5.89 -13.13
C GLN A 48 10.65 7.23 -12.42
N GLU A 49 10.02 8.29 -12.89
CA GLU A 49 10.08 9.62 -12.25
C GLU A 49 9.52 9.57 -10.82
N ARG A 50 8.38 8.91 -10.62
CA ARG A 50 7.76 8.80 -9.30
C ARG A 50 8.60 7.97 -8.34
N VAL A 51 9.10 6.82 -8.76
CA VAL A 51 9.96 5.96 -7.92
C VAL A 51 11.31 6.65 -7.66
N SER A 52 11.92 7.32 -8.65
CA SER A 52 13.12 8.12 -8.44
C SER A 52 12.90 9.24 -7.44
N ASN A 53 11.73 9.89 -7.48
CA ASN A 53 11.34 10.90 -6.52
C ASN A 53 11.08 10.30 -5.13
N SER A 54 10.48 9.11 -5.07
CA SER A 54 10.27 8.37 -3.81
C SER A 54 11.57 7.91 -3.16
N LEU A 55 12.57 7.56 -3.95
CA LEU A 55 13.92 7.22 -3.47
C LEU A 55 14.62 8.41 -2.81
N ASN A 56 14.23 9.64 -3.17
CA ASN A 56 14.82 10.89 -2.68
C ASN A 56 13.96 11.61 -1.61
N GLN A 57 12.71 11.19 -1.38
CA GLN A 57 11.79 11.83 -0.43
C GLN A 57 11.65 11.01 0.85
N LYS A 58 11.57 11.71 1.99
CA LYS A 58 11.27 11.06 3.28
C LYS A 58 9.83 10.54 3.28
N PHE A 59 9.66 9.25 3.54
CA PHE A 59 8.36 8.63 3.71
C PHE A 59 7.65 9.17 4.96
N MET A 60 6.46 9.73 4.76
CA MET A 60 5.62 10.25 5.85
C MET A 60 4.67 9.15 6.33
N TYR A 61 5.15 8.27 7.21
CA TYR A 61 4.37 7.17 7.78
C TYR A 61 3.05 7.66 8.40
N SER A 62 3.08 8.72 9.18
CA SER A 62 1.92 9.30 9.84
C SER A 62 0.83 9.73 8.86
N ALA A 63 1.17 10.35 7.74
CA ALA A 63 0.21 10.81 6.75
C ALA A 63 -0.53 9.66 6.04
N VAL A 64 0.10 8.49 5.94
CA VAL A 64 -0.47 7.32 5.24
C VAL A 64 -1.44 6.56 6.13
N THR A 65 -1.15 6.43 7.43
CA THR A 65 -1.97 5.68 8.38
C THR A 65 -3.00 6.54 9.11
N GLU A 66 -2.87 7.87 9.08
CA GLU A 66 -3.73 8.81 9.82
C GLU A 66 -5.22 8.66 9.48
N GLU A 67 -5.56 8.49 8.20
CA GLU A 67 -6.96 8.29 7.79
C GLU A 67 -7.52 6.97 8.32
N SER A 68 -6.70 5.92 8.32
CA SER A 68 -7.03 4.63 8.90
C SER A 68 -7.29 4.77 10.39
N GLU A 69 -6.39 5.43 11.09
CA GLU A 69 -6.49 5.64 12.53
C GLU A 69 -7.74 6.45 12.89
N LYS A 70 -8.03 7.54 12.19
CA LYS A 70 -9.27 8.32 12.36
C LYS A 70 -10.51 7.47 12.14
N PHE A 71 -10.53 6.63 11.10
CA PHE A 71 -11.65 5.73 10.83
C PHE A 71 -11.85 4.72 11.96
N LEU A 72 -10.77 4.08 12.44
CA LEU A 72 -10.83 3.06 13.49
C LEU A 72 -11.22 3.66 14.85
N ARG A 73 -10.65 4.80 15.23
CA ARG A 73 -10.95 5.46 16.52
C ARG A 73 -12.45 5.76 16.72
N THR A 74 -13.15 6.09 15.63
CA THR A 74 -14.61 6.34 15.72
C THR A 74 -15.46 5.06 15.85
N ARG A 75 -14.84 3.87 15.83
CA ARG A 75 -15.51 2.55 15.77
C ARG A 75 -15.00 1.54 16.80
N ILE A 76 -14.34 2.02 17.85
CA ILE A 76 -13.83 1.16 18.93
C ILE A 76 -14.96 0.29 19.48
N LEU A 77 -14.71 -1.02 19.65
CA LEU A 77 -15.63 -2.06 20.07
C LEU A 77 -16.81 -2.30 19.11
N GLN A 78 -16.77 -1.75 17.91
CA GLN A 78 -17.75 -2.07 16.88
C GLN A 78 -17.23 -3.18 15.97
N SER A 79 -18.15 -4.01 15.50
CA SER A 79 -17.90 -4.96 14.40
C SER A 79 -18.02 -4.23 13.07
N VAL A 80 -17.07 -4.44 12.18
CA VAL A 80 -17.03 -3.84 10.84
C VAL A 80 -16.74 -4.93 9.82
N GLU A 81 -17.60 -5.03 8.81
CA GLU A 81 -17.32 -5.87 7.63
C GLU A 81 -16.27 -5.21 6.75
N MET A 82 -15.19 -5.93 6.46
CA MET A 82 -14.10 -5.44 5.65
C MET A 82 -13.39 -6.55 4.89
N ALA A 83 -12.82 -6.22 3.73
CA ALA A 83 -11.80 -7.04 3.10
C ALA A 83 -10.43 -6.62 3.64
N VAL A 84 -9.68 -7.57 4.16
CA VAL A 84 -8.31 -7.36 4.65
C VAL A 84 -7.35 -7.93 3.62
N LEU A 85 -6.34 -7.14 3.28
CA LEU A 85 -5.31 -7.48 2.32
C LEU A 85 -3.94 -7.45 3.00
N PHE A 86 -3.21 -8.54 2.90
CA PHE A 86 -1.79 -8.62 3.23
C PHE A 86 -0.97 -8.75 1.96
N ILE A 87 0.11 -7.99 1.86
CA ILE A 87 1.13 -8.16 0.83
C ILE A 87 2.50 -8.23 1.50
N ASP A 88 3.32 -9.21 1.09
CA ASP A 88 4.59 -9.56 1.71
C ASP A 88 5.65 -9.86 0.64
N LEU A 89 6.92 -9.53 0.92
CA LEU A 89 8.04 -9.77 0.03
C LEU A 89 8.53 -11.22 0.12
N VAL A 90 8.64 -11.87 -1.01
CA VAL A 90 9.25 -13.21 -1.09
C VAL A 90 10.77 -13.10 -0.97
N GLY A 91 11.35 -13.85 -0.03
CA GLY A 91 12.80 -13.90 0.16
C GLY A 91 13.41 -12.68 0.86
N SER A 92 12.60 -11.90 1.56
CA SER A 92 13.02 -10.74 2.36
C SER A 92 14.15 -11.06 3.35
N THR A 93 14.09 -12.22 4.03
CA THR A 93 15.16 -12.68 4.93
C THR A 93 16.51 -12.78 4.21
N SER A 94 16.52 -13.30 2.98
CA SER A 94 17.76 -13.36 2.19
C SER A 94 18.27 -11.96 1.79
N MET A 95 17.35 -11.04 1.48
CA MET A 95 17.71 -9.64 1.21
C MET A 95 18.31 -8.97 2.45
N ILE A 96 17.71 -9.19 3.64
CA ILE A 96 18.20 -8.65 4.91
C ILE A 96 19.62 -9.13 5.22
N LEU A 97 19.94 -10.38 4.91
CA LEU A 97 21.25 -10.97 5.19
C LEU A 97 22.33 -10.57 4.18
N ASN A 98 21.95 -10.26 2.93
CA ASN A 98 22.91 -10.13 1.82
C ASN A 98 23.03 -8.71 1.25
N LEU A 99 22.06 -7.82 1.50
CA LEU A 99 22.12 -6.45 0.99
C LEU A 99 22.79 -5.50 1.98
N PRO A 100 23.57 -4.52 1.50
CA PRO A 100 23.98 -3.37 2.30
C PRO A 100 22.77 -2.68 2.91
N LYS A 101 22.90 -2.15 4.15
CA LYS A 101 21.79 -1.56 4.93
C LYS A 101 21.06 -0.45 4.18
N GLU A 102 21.80 0.41 3.48
CA GLU A 102 21.24 1.53 2.71
C GLU A 102 20.41 1.04 1.52
N LYS A 103 20.90 0.01 0.81
CA LYS A 103 20.17 -0.62 -0.30
C LYS A 103 18.92 -1.34 0.20
N LEU A 104 19.05 -2.06 1.32
CA LEU A 104 17.93 -2.73 1.97
C LEU A 104 16.84 -1.72 2.36
N ALA A 105 17.20 -0.64 3.07
CA ALA A 105 16.28 0.40 3.45
C ALA A 105 15.57 1.02 2.24
N THR A 106 16.32 1.31 1.18
CA THR A 106 15.78 1.85 -0.07
C THR A 106 14.73 0.92 -0.67
N VAL A 107 15.03 -0.37 -0.82
CA VAL A 107 14.11 -1.36 -1.40
C VAL A 107 12.82 -1.46 -0.58
N PHE A 108 12.94 -1.64 0.74
CA PHE A 108 11.79 -1.82 1.62
C PHE A 108 10.92 -0.56 1.71
N THR A 109 11.55 0.61 1.81
CA THR A 109 10.82 1.89 1.87
C THR A 109 10.08 2.15 0.56
N THR A 110 10.73 1.96 -0.58
CA THR A 110 10.09 2.15 -1.89
C THR A 110 8.93 1.17 -2.09
N PHE A 111 9.13 -0.11 -1.76
CA PHE A 111 8.06 -1.10 -1.80
C PHE A 111 6.87 -0.68 -0.93
N ALA A 112 7.11 -0.34 0.34
CA ALA A 112 6.06 0.03 1.28
C ALA A 112 5.27 1.28 0.80
N GLN A 113 5.97 2.29 0.29
CA GLN A 113 5.37 3.51 -0.25
C GLN A 113 4.45 3.22 -1.44
N GLU A 114 4.94 2.43 -2.41
CA GLU A 114 4.16 2.10 -3.60
C GLU A 114 2.93 1.27 -3.26
N MET A 115 3.05 0.27 -2.37
CA MET A 115 1.91 -0.54 -1.94
C MET A 115 0.88 0.28 -1.18
N ALA A 116 1.31 1.16 -0.29
CA ALA A 116 0.43 2.08 0.42
C ALA A 116 -0.31 3.04 -0.54
N TYR A 117 0.39 3.56 -1.53
CA TYR A 117 -0.20 4.40 -2.57
C TYR A 117 -1.28 3.66 -3.35
N ILE A 118 -1.03 2.41 -3.77
CA ILE A 118 -2.00 1.61 -4.51
C ILE A 118 -3.24 1.32 -3.65
N ILE A 119 -3.07 0.96 -2.38
CA ILE A 119 -4.19 0.76 -1.44
C ILE A 119 -5.09 2.01 -1.41
N LYS A 120 -4.51 3.19 -1.23
CA LYS A 120 -5.25 4.45 -1.20
C LYS A 120 -5.96 4.76 -2.52
N ARG A 121 -5.34 4.47 -3.66
CA ARG A 121 -5.93 4.66 -5.00
C ARG A 121 -7.14 3.76 -5.27
N HIS A 122 -7.22 2.62 -4.58
CA HIS A 122 -8.38 1.73 -4.61
C HIS A 122 -9.38 1.99 -3.47
N ASP A 123 -9.35 3.18 -2.87
CA ASP A 123 -10.21 3.57 -1.74
C ASP A 123 -10.07 2.66 -0.51
N GLY A 124 -8.92 2.04 -0.33
CA GLY A 124 -8.54 1.30 0.85
C GLY A 124 -7.85 2.17 1.89
N PHE A 125 -7.70 1.62 3.07
CA PHE A 125 -6.94 2.19 4.17
C PHE A 125 -5.68 1.35 4.41
N VAL A 126 -4.57 2.00 4.69
CA VAL A 126 -3.36 1.32 5.16
C VAL A 126 -3.49 1.14 6.66
N LEU A 127 -3.56 -0.12 7.11
CA LEU A 127 -3.66 -0.44 8.53
C LEU A 127 -2.32 -0.24 9.21
N LYS A 128 -1.29 -0.94 8.71
CA LYS A 128 0.07 -0.86 9.27
C LYS A 128 1.11 -1.47 8.33
N PHE A 129 2.36 -1.16 8.63
CA PHE A 129 3.53 -1.83 8.04
C PHE A 129 4.11 -2.80 9.08
N MET A 130 4.44 -4.01 8.67
CA MET A 130 4.95 -5.05 9.56
C MET A 130 6.17 -5.71 8.92
N GLY A 131 7.35 -5.16 9.22
CA GLY A 131 8.58 -5.59 8.57
C GLY A 131 8.58 -5.31 7.07
N ASP A 132 8.54 -6.36 6.29
CA ASP A 132 8.46 -6.38 4.84
C ASP A 132 7.02 -6.53 4.30
N ALA A 133 6.03 -6.57 5.19
CA ALA A 133 4.63 -6.66 4.82
C ALA A 133 3.90 -5.31 4.94
N VAL A 134 2.93 -5.10 4.05
CA VAL A 134 1.96 -4.00 4.13
C VAL A 134 0.58 -4.59 4.30
N ILE A 135 -0.16 -4.07 5.28
CA ILE A 135 -1.51 -4.51 5.57
C ILE A 135 -2.47 -3.38 5.26
N GLY A 136 -3.45 -3.67 4.42
CA GLY A 136 -4.53 -2.74 4.09
C GLY A 136 -5.89 -3.36 4.34
N TYR A 137 -6.90 -2.52 4.41
CA TYR A 137 -8.28 -2.96 4.49
C TYR A 137 -9.22 -2.06 3.67
N PHE A 138 -10.35 -2.63 3.28
CA PHE A 138 -11.38 -2.00 2.48
C PHE A 138 -12.72 -2.17 3.20
N VAL A 139 -13.47 -1.08 3.33
CA VAL A 139 -14.79 -1.08 3.97
C VAL A 139 -15.85 -0.59 3.02
N SER A 140 -17.12 -0.85 3.33
CA SER A 140 -18.23 -0.33 2.54
C SER A 140 -18.19 1.20 2.49
N LYS A 141 -18.19 1.74 1.29
CA LYS A 141 -18.37 3.17 1.01
C LYS A 141 -19.61 3.30 0.12
N LYS A 142 -20.07 4.52 -0.12
CA LYS A 142 -21.18 4.83 -1.06
C LYS A 142 -20.77 4.58 -2.53
N SER A 143 -20.03 3.51 -2.81
CA SER A 143 -19.55 3.12 -4.13
C SER A 143 -20.39 1.97 -4.66
N SER A 144 -20.66 1.96 -5.97
CA SER A 144 -21.30 0.82 -6.67
C SER A 144 -20.41 -0.42 -6.74
N VAL A 145 -19.11 -0.28 -6.46
CA VAL A 145 -18.13 -1.39 -6.51
C VAL A 145 -18.04 -2.05 -5.14
N SER A 146 -18.16 -3.37 -5.11
CA SER A 146 -18.09 -4.14 -3.86
C SER A 146 -16.73 -4.02 -3.18
N VAL A 147 -16.72 -4.20 -1.86
CA VAL A 147 -15.50 -4.19 -1.03
C VAL A 147 -14.49 -5.20 -1.55
N ALA A 148 -14.95 -6.44 -1.81
CA ALA A 148 -14.10 -7.51 -2.32
C ALA A 148 -13.50 -7.18 -3.69
N SER A 149 -14.31 -6.65 -4.63
CA SER A 149 -13.81 -6.27 -5.95
C SER A 149 -12.71 -5.20 -5.88
N ARG A 150 -12.83 -4.23 -4.96
CA ARG A 150 -11.79 -3.20 -4.78
C ARG A 150 -10.50 -3.79 -4.23
N ALA A 151 -10.58 -4.71 -3.27
CA ALA A 151 -9.42 -5.40 -2.71
C ALA A 151 -8.71 -6.24 -3.77
N VAL A 152 -9.44 -7.01 -4.58
CA VAL A 152 -8.87 -7.83 -5.66
C VAL A 152 -8.24 -6.94 -6.74
N SER A 153 -8.93 -5.90 -7.21
CA SER A 153 -8.37 -4.96 -8.20
C SER A 153 -7.13 -4.23 -7.66
N CYS A 154 -7.08 -3.97 -6.35
CA CYS A 154 -5.88 -3.42 -5.70
C CYS A 154 -4.71 -4.42 -5.78
N ALA A 155 -4.93 -5.68 -5.44
CA ALA A 155 -3.91 -6.73 -5.50
C ALA A 155 -3.37 -6.96 -6.92
N GLU A 156 -4.24 -7.00 -7.92
CA GLU A 156 -3.84 -7.09 -9.34
C GLU A 156 -2.99 -5.89 -9.76
N SER A 157 -3.36 -4.69 -9.32
CA SER A 157 -2.59 -3.47 -9.57
C SER A 157 -1.22 -3.51 -8.89
N MET A 158 -1.12 -4.05 -7.67
CA MET A 158 0.15 -4.23 -6.97
C MET A 158 1.09 -5.13 -7.75
N LEU A 159 0.63 -6.32 -8.19
CA LEU A 159 1.44 -7.23 -9.00
C LEU A 159 1.92 -6.56 -10.29
N LYS A 160 1.03 -5.85 -10.97
CA LYS A 160 1.34 -5.17 -12.22
C LYS A 160 2.39 -4.07 -12.01
N ILE A 161 2.23 -3.22 -10.99
CA ILE A 161 3.18 -2.13 -10.68
C ILE A 161 4.55 -2.69 -10.28
N ILE A 162 4.60 -3.76 -9.50
CA ILE A 162 5.88 -4.42 -9.16
C ILE A 162 6.57 -4.91 -10.42
N LYS A 163 5.87 -5.62 -11.28
CA LYS A 163 6.43 -6.25 -12.48
C LYS A 163 6.90 -5.23 -13.53
N VAL A 164 6.10 -4.23 -13.85
CA VAL A 164 6.36 -3.30 -14.96
C VAL A 164 6.91 -1.94 -14.52
N GLY A 165 6.76 -1.60 -13.24
CA GLY A 165 7.20 -0.33 -12.66
C GLY A 165 8.45 -0.49 -11.80
N LEU A 166 8.33 -1.17 -10.65
CA LEU A 166 9.40 -1.26 -9.67
C LEU A 166 10.59 -2.09 -10.13
N ASN A 167 10.35 -3.31 -10.59
CA ASN A 167 11.41 -4.25 -10.91
C ASN A 167 12.39 -3.74 -11.99
N PRO A 168 11.95 -3.11 -13.10
CA PRO A 168 12.89 -2.53 -14.07
C PRO A 168 13.79 -1.45 -13.46
N ILE A 169 13.26 -0.62 -12.55
CA ILE A 169 14.01 0.44 -11.89
C ILE A 169 15.00 -0.14 -10.88
N LEU A 170 14.56 -1.08 -10.07
CA LEU A 170 15.42 -1.75 -9.10
C LEU A 170 16.59 -2.42 -9.83
N LYS A 171 16.31 -3.15 -10.92
CA LYS A 171 17.31 -3.82 -11.73
C LYS A 171 18.32 -2.84 -12.37
N SER A 172 17.87 -1.71 -12.90
CA SER A 172 18.76 -0.69 -13.47
C SER A 172 19.68 -0.04 -12.44
N ASN A 173 19.30 -0.07 -11.14
CA ASN A 173 20.10 0.41 -10.02
C ASN A 173 20.90 -0.70 -9.31
N GLY A 174 20.99 -1.90 -9.89
CA GLY A 174 21.71 -3.02 -9.29
C GLY A 174 21.10 -3.54 -8.00
N LEU A 175 19.77 -3.41 -7.88
CA LEU A 175 18.95 -3.91 -6.78
C LEU A 175 18.20 -5.17 -7.21
N PRO A 176 17.80 -6.06 -6.28
CA PRO A 176 17.09 -7.28 -6.62
C PRO A 176 15.67 -6.98 -7.13
N GLU A 177 15.21 -7.82 -8.05
CA GLU A 177 13.80 -7.85 -8.44
C GLU A 177 12.94 -8.36 -7.27
N LEU A 178 11.80 -7.72 -7.07
CA LEU A 178 10.85 -8.10 -6.03
C LEU A 178 9.84 -9.11 -6.57
N LYS A 179 9.54 -10.09 -5.75
CA LYS A 179 8.38 -10.97 -5.87
C LYS A 179 7.57 -10.86 -4.59
N VAL A 180 6.27 -10.97 -4.70
CA VAL A 180 5.36 -10.79 -3.57
C VAL A 180 4.37 -11.93 -3.47
N ARG A 181 3.76 -12.05 -2.30
CA ARG A 181 2.58 -12.87 -2.05
C ARG A 181 1.48 -11.96 -1.54
N ILE A 182 0.25 -12.23 -1.92
CA ILE A 182 -0.90 -11.45 -1.48
C ILE A 182 -1.96 -12.40 -0.94
N GLY A 183 -2.45 -12.11 0.26
CA GLY A 183 -3.59 -12.79 0.88
C GLY A 183 -4.73 -11.81 1.11
N ILE A 184 -5.95 -12.18 0.70
CA ILE A 184 -7.15 -11.37 0.90
C ILE A 184 -8.22 -12.25 1.54
N ASP A 185 -8.88 -11.73 2.57
CA ASP A 185 -10.09 -12.35 3.11
C ASP A 185 -11.12 -11.29 3.49
N TYR A 186 -12.39 -11.65 3.42
CA TYR A 186 -13.50 -10.76 3.74
C TYR A 186 -14.31 -11.30 4.91
N GLY A 187 -14.67 -10.44 5.83
CA GLY A 187 -15.52 -10.80 6.94
C GLY A 187 -15.65 -9.71 7.99
N GLU A 188 -16.35 -10.05 9.04
CA GLU A 188 -16.59 -9.19 10.18
C GLU A 188 -15.37 -9.19 11.13
N ASN A 189 -14.93 -8.02 11.53
CA ASN A 189 -13.80 -7.83 12.44
C ASN A 189 -14.15 -6.76 13.49
N VAL A 190 -13.57 -6.88 14.67
CA VAL A 190 -13.78 -5.93 15.77
C VAL A 190 -12.62 -4.92 15.78
N ILE A 191 -12.97 -3.66 15.97
CA ILE A 191 -11.97 -2.61 16.21
C ILE A 191 -11.63 -2.61 17.70
N VAL A 192 -10.36 -2.78 18.00
CA VAL A 192 -9.84 -2.84 19.38
C VAL A 192 -8.95 -1.64 19.67
N ARG A 193 -8.88 -1.29 20.97
CA ARG A 193 -7.98 -0.26 21.48
C ARG A 193 -7.11 -0.86 22.57
N TYR A 194 -5.82 -0.63 22.47
CA TYR A 194 -4.81 -1.03 23.45
C TYR A 194 -4.33 0.21 24.22
N GLY A 195 -4.66 0.29 25.50
CA GLY A 195 -4.37 1.42 26.38
C GLY A 195 -5.60 2.17 26.82
N ASP A 196 -5.46 2.96 27.89
CA ASP A 196 -6.55 3.66 28.56
C ASP A 196 -6.77 5.08 28.00
N ASP A 197 -5.73 5.72 27.51
CA ASP A 197 -5.81 7.04 26.91
C ASP A 197 -6.52 6.98 25.55
N TYR A 198 -7.55 7.80 25.37
CA TYR A 198 -8.34 7.78 24.13
C TYR A 198 -7.55 8.27 22.92
N ASP A 199 -6.68 9.25 23.10
CA ASP A 199 -5.98 9.92 22.00
C ASP A 199 -4.65 9.24 21.67
N GLU A 200 -3.95 8.68 22.66
CA GLU A 200 -2.64 8.06 22.49
C GLU A 200 -2.68 6.54 22.35
N ALA A 201 -3.76 5.89 22.79
CA ALA A 201 -3.89 4.44 22.73
C ALA A 201 -3.87 3.93 21.29
N HIS A 202 -3.18 2.81 21.08
CA HIS A 202 -3.10 2.15 19.78
C HIS A 202 -4.44 1.52 19.41
N VAL A 203 -4.92 1.75 18.19
CA VAL A 203 -6.12 1.10 17.63
C VAL A 203 -5.72 0.10 16.55
N ASP A 204 -6.41 -1.04 16.54
CA ASP A 204 -6.12 -2.12 15.59
C ASP A 204 -7.41 -2.87 15.22
N VAL A 205 -7.30 -3.76 14.26
CA VAL A 205 -8.38 -4.63 13.76
C VAL A 205 -8.11 -6.05 14.21
N LEU A 206 -9.08 -6.68 14.85
CA LEU A 206 -9.00 -8.06 15.32
C LEU A 206 -10.18 -8.87 14.79
N GLY A 207 -9.91 -10.00 14.14
CA GLY A 207 -10.99 -10.87 13.67
C GLY A 207 -10.54 -11.99 12.76
N PRO A 208 -11.52 -12.82 12.35
CA PRO A 208 -11.25 -13.99 11.51
C PRO A 208 -10.59 -13.62 10.18
N SER A 209 -11.07 -12.59 9.47
CA SER A 209 -10.54 -12.25 8.15
C SER A 209 -9.11 -11.74 8.21
N VAL A 210 -8.69 -11.03 9.26
CA VAL A 210 -7.28 -10.68 9.50
C VAL A 210 -6.42 -11.94 9.61
N SER A 211 -6.89 -12.91 10.41
CA SER A 211 -6.16 -14.16 10.65
C SER A 211 -6.11 -15.05 9.40
N VAL A 212 -7.20 -15.14 8.66
CA VAL A 212 -7.28 -15.94 7.44
C VAL A 212 -6.41 -15.32 6.34
N ALA A 213 -6.53 -14.01 6.07
CA ALA A 213 -5.71 -13.33 5.07
C ALA A 213 -4.21 -13.53 5.32
N ALA A 214 -3.77 -13.41 6.59
CA ALA A 214 -2.37 -13.65 6.98
C ALA A 214 -1.93 -15.11 6.78
N LYS A 215 -2.80 -16.09 7.02
CA LYS A 215 -2.49 -17.53 6.87
C LYS A 215 -2.44 -17.93 5.40
N ILE A 216 -3.43 -17.53 4.58
CA ILE A 216 -3.46 -17.89 3.16
C ILE A 216 -2.34 -17.23 2.38
N LEU A 217 -1.88 -16.05 2.78
CA LEU A 217 -0.67 -15.41 2.26
C LEU A 217 0.52 -16.39 2.23
N ASN A 218 0.70 -17.16 3.30
CA ASN A 218 1.80 -18.12 3.41
C ASN A 218 1.66 -19.35 2.50
N LEU A 219 0.45 -19.59 1.99
CA LEU A 219 0.18 -20.66 1.02
C LEU A 219 0.37 -20.20 -0.43
N ALA A 220 0.46 -18.89 -0.66
CA ALA A 220 0.64 -18.32 -1.99
C ALA A 220 2.05 -18.60 -2.53
N TYR A 221 2.14 -18.93 -3.81
CA TYR A 221 3.40 -18.91 -4.55
C TYR A 221 3.84 -17.47 -4.84
N PRO A 222 5.13 -17.25 -5.20
CA PRO A 222 5.59 -15.93 -5.64
C PRO A 222 4.70 -15.36 -6.75
N ASP A 223 4.33 -14.08 -6.61
CA ASP A 223 3.45 -13.32 -7.51
C ASP A 223 2.02 -13.88 -7.63
N GLN A 224 1.55 -14.56 -6.60
CA GLN A 224 0.21 -15.11 -6.50
C GLN A 224 -0.67 -14.31 -5.52
N ILE A 225 -1.96 -14.21 -5.86
CA ILE A 225 -3.02 -13.71 -4.99
C ILE A 225 -3.82 -14.92 -4.50
N MET A 226 -3.97 -15.05 -3.19
CA MET A 226 -4.84 -16.03 -2.54
C MET A 226 -6.03 -15.28 -1.93
N ILE A 227 -7.22 -15.80 -2.16
CA ILE A 227 -8.47 -15.21 -1.68
C ILE A 227 -9.16 -16.24 -0.80
N GLY A 228 -9.57 -15.81 0.39
CA GLY A 228 -10.43 -16.58 1.28
C GLY A 228 -11.89 -16.58 0.85
N ASN A 229 -12.76 -16.96 1.73
CA ASN A 229 -14.21 -17.02 1.46
C ASN A 229 -14.85 -15.64 1.41
#